data_850c42c361bb4144e127aef17b62ef88
#
_entry.id   850c42c361bb4144e127aef17b62ef88
#
_cell.length_a   1.000
_cell.length_b   1.000
_cell.length_c   1.000
_cell.angle_alpha   90.00
_cell.angle_beta   90.00
_cell.angle_gamma   90.00
#
_symmetry.space_group_name_H-M   'P 1'
#
loop_
_entity.id
_entity.type
_entity.pdbx_description
1 polymer ?
#
loop_
_entity_poly.entity_id
_entity_poly.type
_entity_poly.pdbx_seq_one_letter_code
_entity_poly.pdbx_strand_id
1 'polypeptide(L)'
;MKNNKGFTLIELLVVVAIIGILAAVGTVAYQGYTEGAKKSTSKSNHASVVKYIVAEDQKCSVGADKVFGVDVDDDTASVVGTSFKCKQRNASDVIDAAIAALVEFKNPYDNDSVAVIEGDATTKAAAKTAAKTDDEEGKTYVSAVDDTVFVYTCHTKECSDSDDNVVVNELTVAE
;
A
#
# COMPACT_ATOMS: atom_id res chain seq x y z
N MET A 1 -34.29 7.46 57.11
CA MET A 1 -35.05 6.96 55.96
C MET A 1 -34.28 7.36 54.70
N LYS A 2 -33.71 6.40 53.92
CA LYS A 2 -33.08 6.67 52.66
C LYS A 2 -34.17 6.82 51.58
N ASN A 3 -34.32 8.01 50.99
CA ASN A 3 -35.18 8.22 49.85
C ASN A 3 -34.58 7.53 48.65
N ASN A 4 -35.04 6.36 48.29
CA ASN A 4 -34.75 5.72 47.00
C ASN A 4 -35.60 6.41 45.93
N LYS A 5 -35.02 7.39 45.26
CA LYS A 5 -35.62 7.96 44.03
C LYS A 5 -35.41 6.93 42.91
N GLY A 6 -36.46 6.24 42.51
CA GLY A 6 -36.46 5.37 41.32
C GLY A 6 -36.51 6.18 40.04
N PHE A 7 -35.89 5.67 38.97
CA PHE A 7 -36.01 6.24 37.62
C PHE A 7 -37.44 6.07 37.07
N THR A 8 -37.95 7.09 36.42
CA THR A 8 -39.21 7.00 35.69
C THR A 8 -39.05 6.27 34.38
N LEU A 9 -40.10 5.59 33.91
CA LEU A 9 -40.10 4.87 32.65
C LEU A 9 -39.82 5.80 31.44
N ILE A 10 -40.31 7.05 31.53
CA ILE A 10 -40.12 8.04 30.49
C ILE A 10 -38.68 8.54 30.42
N GLU A 11 -37.98 8.70 31.54
CA GLU A 11 -36.57 9.07 31.57
C GLU A 11 -35.69 8.02 30.88
N LEU A 12 -35.99 6.72 31.14
CA LEU A 12 -35.27 5.62 30.49
C LEU A 12 -35.56 5.59 28.96
N LEU A 13 -36.82 5.79 28.56
CA LEU A 13 -37.25 5.74 27.17
C LEU A 13 -36.60 6.86 26.35
N VAL A 14 -36.52 8.08 26.87
CA VAL A 14 -35.86 9.23 26.19
C VAL A 14 -34.37 8.97 26.04
N VAL A 15 -33.71 8.44 27.04
CA VAL A 15 -32.28 8.14 27.01
C VAL A 15 -31.95 7.11 25.91
N VAL A 16 -32.70 5.99 25.86
CA VAL A 16 -32.42 4.97 24.82
C VAL A 16 -32.76 5.48 23.42
N ALA A 17 -33.76 6.34 23.26
CA ALA A 17 -34.08 6.97 21.99
C ALA A 17 -32.93 7.87 21.51
N ILE A 18 -32.36 8.70 22.37
CA ILE A 18 -31.22 9.57 22.03
C ILE A 18 -29.98 8.73 21.69
N ILE A 19 -29.65 7.71 22.50
CA ILE A 19 -28.53 6.82 22.22
C ILE A 19 -28.72 6.11 20.87
N GLY A 20 -29.93 5.64 20.56
CA GLY A 20 -30.25 4.99 19.29
C GLY A 20 -30.00 5.90 18.08
N ILE A 21 -30.41 7.15 18.15
CA ILE A 21 -30.18 8.14 17.08
C ILE A 21 -28.70 8.44 16.93
N LEU A 22 -27.99 8.69 18.05
CA LEU A 22 -26.56 8.99 18.02
C LEU A 22 -25.74 7.81 17.51
N ALA A 23 -26.08 6.57 17.89
CA ALA A 23 -25.42 5.38 17.40
C ALA A 23 -25.61 5.22 15.87
N ALA A 24 -26.83 5.42 15.37
CA ALA A 24 -27.12 5.29 13.93
C ALA A 24 -26.34 6.29 13.09
N VAL A 25 -26.27 7.56 13.50
CA VAL A 25 -25.49 8.59 12.79
C VAL A 25 -23.98 8.37 12.96
N GLY A 26 -23.56 8.00 14.16
CA GLY A 26 -22.15 7.78 14.50
C GLY A 26 -21.50 6.66 13.68
N THR A 27 -22.19 5.55 13.46
CA THR A 27 -21.64 4.43 12.67
C THR A 27 -21.40 4.80 11.21
N VAL A 28 -22.32 5.51 10.58
CA VAL A 28 -22.17 5.95 9.17
C VAL A 28 -21.03 6.96 9.03
N ALA A 29 -20.94 7.92 9.93
CA ALA A 29 -19.85 8.92 9.92
C ALA A 29 -18.48 8.26 10.16
N TYR A 30 -18.40 7.30 11.08
CA TYR A 30 -17.16 6.57 11.36
C TYR A 30 -16.69 5.73 10.17
N GLN A 31 -17.59 5.03 9.48
CA GLN A 31 -17.28 4.26 8.28
C GLN A 31 -16.71 5.15 7.17
N GLY A 32 -17.34 6.29 6.89
CA GLY A 32 -16.83 7.22 5.88
C GLY A 32 -15.46 7.81 6.22
N TYR A 33 -15.22 8.11 7.50
CA TYR A 33 -13.91 8.58 7.96
C TYR A 33 -12.81 7.53 7.83
N THR A 34 -13.09 6.29 8.25
CA THR A 34 -12.12 5.18 8.16
C THR A 34 -11.79 4.82 6.72
N GLU A 35 -12.77 4.85 5.82
CA GLU A 35 -12.54 4.61 4.39
C GLU A 35 -11.69 5.70 3.75
N GLY A 36 -11.97 6.97 4.06
CA GLY A 36 -11.13 8.09 3.63
C GLY A 36 -9.68 7.99 4.14
N ALA A 37 -9.49 7.55 5.39
CA ALA A 37 -8.18 7.32 5.97
C ALA A 37 -7.43 6.19 5.25
N LYS A 38 -8.08 5.06 5.00
CA LYS A 38 -7.51 3.92 4.26
C LYS A 38 -7.08 4.32 2.85
N LYS A 39 -7.95 5.05 2.13
CA LYS A 39 -7.65 5.61 0.80
C LYS A 39 -6.42 6.51 0.83
N SER A 40 -6.33 7.41 1.80
CA SER A 40 -5.18 8.31 1.95
C SER A 40 -3.90 7.54 2.27
N THR A 41 -3.99 6.54 3.15
CA THR A 41 -2.85 5.70 3.54
C THR A 41 -2.34 4.88 2.34
N SER A 42 -3.23 4.29 1.54
CA SER A 42 -2.84 3.54 0.32
C SER A 42 -2.10 4.42 -0.68
N LYS A 43 -2.57 5.67 -0.90
CA LYS A 43 -1.85 6.65 -1.73
C LYS A 43 -0.48 7.02 -1.16
N SER A 44 -0.40 7.19 0.15
CA SER A 44 0.87 7.48 0.83
C SER A 44 1.84 6.30 0.75
N ASN A 45 1.35 5.08 0.91
CA ASN A 45 2.14 3.86 0.76
C ASN A 45 2.70 3.76 -0.66
N HIS A 46 1.85 3.92 -1.68
CA HIS A 46 2.30 3.96 -3.07
C HIS A 46 3.43 4.97 -3.30
N ALA A 47 3.24 6.21 -2.86
CA ALA A 47 4.26 7.25 -3.00
C ALA A 47 5.55 6.92 -2.24
N SER A 48 5.46 6.25 -1.10
CA SER A 48 6.60 5.81 -0.31
C SER A 48 7.36 4.68 -1.01
N VAL A 49 6.66 3.70 -1.59
CA VAL A 49 7.25 2.62 -2.38
C VAL A 49 8.01 3.18 -3.59
N VAL A 50 7.38 4.07 -4.35
CA VAL A 50 8.03 4.73 -5.50
C VAL A 50 9.32 5.45 -5.08
N LYS A 51 9.24 6.28 -4.04
CA LYS A 51 10.42 7.01 -3.52
C LYS A 51 11.50 6.07 -3.00
N TYR A 52 11.12 5.00 -2.33
CA TYR A 52 12.05 4.01 -1.80
C TYR A 52 12.81 3.33 -2.94
N ILE A 53 12.11 2.82 -3.95
CA ILE A 53 12.73 2.16 -5.11
C ILE A 53 13.73 3.12 -5.80
N VAL A 54 13.31 4.35 -6.09
CA VAL A 54 14.18 5.34 -6.73
C VAL A 54 15.40 5.68 -5.88
N ALA A 55 15.22 5.87 -4.57
CA ALA A 55 16.31 6.19 -3.66
C ALA A 55 17.31 5.04 -3.52
N GLU A 56 16.82 3.81 -3.44
CA GLU A 56 17.67 2.63 -3.34
C GLU A 56 18.42 2.36 -4.66
N ASP A 57 17.76 2.50 -5.81
CA ASP A 57 18.43 2.38 -7.11
C ASP A 57 19.52 3.43 -7.29
N GLN A 58 19.29 4.68 -6.88
CA GLN A 58 20.29 5.74 -6.94
C GLN A 58 21.52 5.49 -6.06
N LYS A 59 21.40 4.73 -4.98
CA LYS A 59 22.54 4.36 -4.13
C LYS A 59 23.62 3.58 -4.91
N CYS A 60 23.21 2.77 -5.88
CA CYS A 60 24.14 2.10 -6.77
C CYS A 60 25.01 3.09 -7.57
N SER A 61 24.42 4.18 -8.04
CA SER A 61 25.13 5.20 -8.83
C SER A 61 26.17 5.98 -8.02
N VAL A 62 26.02 6.03 -6.69
CA VAL A 62 26.97 6.70 -5.78
C VAL A 62 27.92 5.72 -5.09
N GLY A 63 27.89 4.44 -5.43
CA GLY A 63 28.79 3.42 -4.90
C GLY A 63 28.53 3.08 -3.43
N ALA A 64 27.29 3.01 -3.01
CA ALA A 64 26.93 2.64 -1.65
C ALA A 64 27.23 1.15 -1.36
N ASP A 65 27.67 0.86 -0.13
CA ASP A 65 27.95 -0.52 0.29
C ASP A 65 26.68 -1.34 0.55
N LYS A 66 25.51 -0.69 0.70
CA LYS A 66 24.22 -1.33 0.95
C LYS A 66 23.11 -0.69 0.13
N VAL A 67 22.30 -1.55 -0.49
CA VAL A 67 21.14 -1.19 -1.28
C VAL A 67 19.99 -2.14 -0.94
N PHE A 68 18.78 -1.64 -0.81
CA PHE A 68 17.60 -2.40 -0.35
C PHE A 68 17.81 -3.13 0.99
N GLY A 69 18.68 -2.58 1.85
CA GLY A 69 18.99 -3.15 3.17
C GLY A 69 20.00 -4.32 3.16
N VAL A 70 20.47 -4.74 1.99
CA VAL A 70 21.47 -5.81 1.82
C VAL A 70 22.81 -5.27 1.35
N ASP A 71 23.88 -6.06 1.52
CA ASP A 71 25.22 -5.69 1.05
C ASP A 71 25.30 -5.73 -0.48
N VAL A 72 26.03 -4.80 -1.07
CA VAL A 72 26.32 -4.83 -2.52
C VAL A 72 27.42 -5.83 -2.80
N ASP A 73 27.15 -6.77 -3.70
CA ASP A 73 28.11 -7.77 -4.16
C ASP A 73 27.94 -7.98 -5.68
N ASP A 74 28.77 -7.31 -6.44
CA ASP A 74 28.76 -7.38 -7.91
C ASP A 74 29.37 -8.67 -8.48
N ASP A 75 30.00 -9.51 -7.63
CA ASP A 75 30.65 -10.75 -8.05
C ASP A 75 29.73 -11.97 -7.94
N THR A 76 28.61 -11.86 -7.23
CA THR A 76 27.64 -12.97 -7.08
C THR A 76 26.55 -12.96 -8.15
N ALA A 77 26.07 -14.13 -8.54
CA ALA A 77 25.05 -14.29 -9.59
C ALA A 77 23.61 -14.15 -9.07
N SER A 78 23.40 -13.92 -7.78
CA SER A 78 22.06 -13.95 -7.17
C SER A 78 21.72 -12.66 -6.44
N VAL A 79 20.51 -12.18 -6.68
CA VAL A 79 19.96 -10.92 -6.15
C VAL A 79 19.04 -11.14 -4.95
N VAL A 80 18.75 -12.37 -4.54
CA VAL A 80 17.73 -12.61 -3.51
C VAL A 80 18.33 -13.09 -2.19
N GLY A 81 18.15 -12.29 -1.16
CA GLY A 81 18.24 -12.67 0.25
C GLY A 81 19.43 -12.12 1.03
N THR A 82 20.62 -11.98 0.46
CA THR A 82 21.82 -11.53 1.22
C THR A 82 22.65 -10.44 0.54
N SER A 83 22.51 -10.26 -0.77
CA SER A 83 23.28 -9.24 -1.50
C SER A 83 22.49 -8.73 -2.71
N PHE A 84 22.83 -7.51 -3.16
CA PHE A 84 22.28 -6.86 -4.34
C PHE A 84 23.42 -6.51 -5.30
N LYS A 85 23.20 -6.74 -6.60
CA LYS A 85 24.14 -6.41 -7.65
C LYS A 85 23.85 -5.03 -8.23
N CYS A 86 24.77 -4.09 -8.06
CA CYS A 86 24.66 -2.74 -8.65
C CYS A 86 25.06 -2.69 -10.11
N LYS A 87 26.11 -3.44 -10.49
CA LYS A 87 26.52 -3.52 -11.90
C LYS A 87 25.66 -4.51 -12.66
N GLN A 88 25.20 -4.10 -13.84
CA GLN A 88 24.34 -4.93 -14.70
C GLN A 88 23.02 -5.37 -14.03
N ARG A 89 22.48 -4.55 -13.10
CA ARG A 89 21.18 -4.77 -12.55
C ARG A 89 20.09 -4.51 -13.60
N ASN A 90 19.00 -5.22 -13.53
CA ASN A 90 17.82 -5.00 -14.34
C ASN A 90 16.61 -4.65 -13.47
N ALA A 91 15.52 -4.26 -14.07
CA ALA A 91 14.31 -3.87 -13.33
C ALA A 91 13.73 -5.03 -12.50
N SER A 92 13.90 -6.30 -12.91
CA SER A 92 13.47 -7.46 -12.14
C SER A 92 14.26 -7.59 -10.84
N ASP A 93 15.59 -7.41 -10.87
CA ASP A 93 16.42 -7.43 -9.67
C ASP A 93 15.97 -6.36 -8.67
N VAL A 94 15.61 -5.18 -9.17
CA VAL A 94 15.14 -4.04 -8.36
C VAL A 94 13.81 -4.34 -7.69
N ILE A 95 12.83 -4.93 -8.40
CA ILE A 95 11.53 -5.24 -7.80
C ILE A 95 11.63 -6.37 -6.78
N ASP A 96 12.43 -7.41 -7.03
CA ASP A 96 12.64 -8.51 -6.09
C ASP A 96 13.24 -8.01 -4.78
N ALA A 97 14.27 -7.17 -4.87
CA ALA A 97 14.88 -6.56 -3.70
C ALA A 97 13.93 -5.59 -2.97
N ALA A 98 13.13 -4.82 -3.72
CA ALA A 98 12.16 -3.90 -3.12
C ALA A 98 11.04 -4.65 -2.38
N ILE A 99 10.50 -5.72 -2.96
CA ILE A 99 9.49 -6.57 -2.32
C ILE A 99 10.03 -7.17 -1.02
N ALA A 100 11.24 -7.74 -1.07
CA ALA A 100 11.89 -8.32 0.10
C ALA A 100 12.12 -7.30 1.22
N ALA A 101 12.56 -6.09 0.87
CA ALA A 101 12.81 -5.00 1.83
C ALA A 101 11.51 -4.42 2.43
N LEU A 102 10.41 -4.46 1.70
CA LEU A 102 9.12 -3.86 2.10
C LEU A 102 8.11 -4.87 2.64
N VAL A 103 8.54 -6.08 3.00
CA VAL A 103 7.66 -7.15 3.53
C VAL A 103 6.89 -6.74 4.79
N GLU A 104 7.41 -5.82 5.58
CA GLU A 104 6.74 -5.30 6.79
C GLU A 104 5.69 -4.21 6.49
N PHE A 105 5.61 -3.73 5.24
CA PHE A 105 4.59 -2.78 4.83
C PHE A 105 3.22 -3.48 4.82
N LYS A 106 2.28 -2.94 5.61
CA LYS A 106 0.95 -3.54 5.76
C LYS A 106 -0.10 -2.86 4.88
N ASN A 107 -1.03 -3.67 4.37
CA ASN A 107 -2.16 -3.18 3.61
C ASN A 107 -3.15 -2.44 4.54
N PRO A 108 -3.54 -1.17 4.24
CA PRO A 108 -4.49 -0.42 5.07
C PRO A 108 -5.90 -1.01 5.12
N TYR A 109 -6.27 -1.84 4.15
CA TYR A 109 -7.57 -2.51 4.10
C TYR A 109 -7.56 -3.87 4.79
N ASP A 110 -6.38 -4.52 4.85
CA ASP A 110 -6.16 -5.82 5.49
C ASP A 110 -4.79 -5.85 6.18
N ASN A 111 -4.75 -5.61 7.48
CA ASN A 111 -3.52 -5.53 8.26
C ASN A 111 -2.75 -6.87 8.38
N ASP A 112 -3.37 -7.98 8.03
CA ASP A 112 -2.73 -9.30 8.04
C ASP A 112 -1.96 -9.57 6.75
N SER A 113 -2.26 -8.82 5.67
CA SER A 113 -1.58 -8.93 4.39
C SER A 113 -0.48 -7.89 4.18
N VAL A 114 0.53 -8.27 3.39
CA VAL A 114 1.58 -7.35 2.93
C VAL A 114 1.01 -6.34 1.94
N ALA A 115 1.56 -5.12 1.95
CA ALA A 115 1.10 -4.08 1.06
C ALA A 115 1.80 -4.10 -0.30
N VAL A 116 3.00 -4.66 -0.41
CA VAL A 116 3.81 -4.64 -1.65
C VAL A 116 3.98 -6.06 -2.17
N ILE A 117 3.56 -6.28 -3.40
CA ILE A 117 3.61 -7.60 -4.05
C ILE A 117 4.03 -7.47 -5.52
N GLU A 118 4.50 -8.56 -6.09
CA GLU A 118 4.79 -8.64 -7.51
C GLU A 118 3.51 -8.58 -8.36
N GLY A 119 3.59 -7.86 -9.47
CA GLY A 119 2.54 -7.76 -10.48
C GLY A 119 3.02 -8.22 -11.85
N ASP A 120 2.11 -8.34 -12.81
CA ASP A 120 2.36 -8.85 -14.15
C ASP A 120 2.23 -7.81 -15.27
N ALA A 121 2.08 -6.53 -14.92
CA ALA A 121 1.87 -5.47 -15.89
C ALA A 121 3.11 -5.22 -16.74
N THR A 122 2.93 -5.23 -18.07
CA THR A 122 3.98 -5.02 -19.05
C THR A 122 3.96 -3.62 -19.67
N THR A 123 2.95 -2.82 -19.39
CA THR A 123 2.81 -1.43 -19.84
C THR A 123 2.01 -0.63 -18.81
N LYS A 124 2.11 0.69 -18.88
CA LYS A 124 1.30 1.57 -18.03
C LYS A 124 -0.21 1.36 -18.18
N ALA A 125 -0.65 1.05 -19.41
CA ALA A 125 -2.05 0.72 -19.66
C ALA A 125 -2.44 -0.62 -19.05
N ALA A 126 -1.59 -1.64 -19.17
CA ALA A 126 -1.76 -2.93 -18.52
C ALA A 126 -1.77 -2.80 -16.99
N ALA A 127 -0.86 -2.00 -16.41
CA ALA A 127 -0.83 -1.71 -14.98
C ALA A 127 -2.14 -1.10 -14.47
N LYS A 128 -2.72 -0.15 -15.21
CA LYS A 128 -4.04 0.41 -14.88
C LYS A 128 -5.15 -0.65 -14.94
N THR A 129 -5.09 -1.53 -15.94
CA THR A 129 -6.10 -2.58 -16.11
C THR A 129 -5.94 -3.66 -15.03
N ALA A 130 -4.72 -4.10 -14.75
CA ALA A 130 -4.43 -5.07 -13.71
C ALA A 130 -4.88 -4.57 -12.33
N ALA A 131 -4.56 -3.32 -11.98
CA ALA A 131 -5.00 -2.72 -10.73
C ALA A 131 -6.53 -2.64 -10.57
N LYS A 132 -7.28 -2.63 -11.67
CA LYS A 132 -8.76 -2.62 -11.65
C LYS A 132 -9.38 -4.00 -11.52
N THR A 133 -8.68 -5.04 -11.94
CA THR A 133 -9.17 -6.43 -11.92
C THR A 133 -8.82 -7.17 -10.64
N ASP A 134 -7.80 -6.71 -9.93
CA ASP A 134 -7.40 -7.30 -8.67
C ASP A 134 -8.31 -6.79 -7.54
N ASP A 135 -9.06 -7.70 -6.92
CA ASP A 135 -9.95 -7.41 -5.76
C ASP A 135 -9.17 -7.02 -4.48
N GLU A 136 -7.88 -6.72 -4.61
CA GLU A 136 -7.00 -6.47 -3.48
C GLU A 136 -6.74 -4.98 -3.27
N GLU A 137 -7.71 -4.34 -2.68
CA GLU A 137 -7.69 -2.93 -2.33
C GLU A 137 -6.51 -2.57 -1.43
N GLY A 138 -5.82 -1.48 -1.77
CA GLY A 138 -4.73 -0.93 -0.96
C GLY A 138 -3.38 -1.61 -1.11
N LYS A 139 -3.28 -2.68 -1.91
CA LYS A 139 -1.99 -3.28 -2.29
C LYS A 139 -1.31 -2.44 -3.36
N THR A 140 0.00 -2.42 -3.30
CA THR A 140 0.88 -1.81 -4.29
C THR A 140 1.58 -2.92 -5.04
N TYR A 141 1.31 -3.03 -6.32
CA TYR A 141 1.94 -3.97 -7.22
C TYR A 141 3.18 -3.33 -7.83
N VAL A 142 4.22 -4.12 -7.96
CA VAL A 142 5.45 -3.76 -8.69
C VAL A 142 5.70 -4.80 -9.77
N SER A 143 5.94 -4.35 -10.99
CA SER A 143 6.28 -5.23 -12.11
C SER A 143 7.43 -4.64 -12.93
N ALA A 144 8.19 -5.49 -13.61
CA ALA A 144 9.36 -5.11 -14.39
C ALA A 144 9.23 -5.56 -15.84
N VAL A 145 9.62 -4.69 -16.75
CA VAL A 145 9.76 -5.00 -18.18
C VAL A 145 10.97 -4.27 -18.72
N ASP A 146 11.93 -5.00 -19.27
CA ASP A 146 13.22 -4.47 -19.68
C ASP A 146 13.86 -3.66 -18.53
N ASP A 147 14.12 -2.38 -18.72
CA ASP A 147 14.70 -1.48 -17.72
C ASP A 147 13.64 -0.62 -17.01
N THR A 148 12.36 -0.99 -17.13
CA THR A 148 11.25 -0.21 -16.58
C THR A 148 10.54 -0.95 -15.46
N VAL A 149 10.38 -0.27 -14.33
CA VAL A 149 9.55 -0.71 -13.18
C VAL A 149 8.22 0.03 -13.22
N PHE A 150 7.13 -0.70 -13.21
CA PHE A 150 5.78 -0.17 -13.02
C PHE A 150 5.36 -0.37 -11.57
N VAL A 151 4.95 0.72 -10.91
CA VAL A 151 4.36 0.69 -9.57
C VAL A 151 2.90 1.11 -9.71
N TYR A 152 1.97 0.27 -9.29
CA TYR A 152 0.56 0.57 -9.41
C TYR A 152 -0.25 0.11 -8.20
N THR A 153 -1.26 0.90 -7.84
CA THR A 153 -2.06 0.68 -6.62
C THR A 153 -3.50 1.09 -6.87
N CYS A 154 -4.43 0.22 -6.52
CA CYS A 154 -5.81 0.65 -6.30
C CYS A 154 -5.96 1.12 -4.85
N HIS A 155 -6.50 2.32 -4.68
CA HIS A 155 -6.60 2.95 -3.36
C HIS A 155 -8.03 3.07 -2.84
N THR A 156 -8.99 2.39 -3.49
CA THR A 156 -10.41 2.36 -3.09
C THR A 156 -10.94 0.94 -3.13
N LYS A 157 -12.14 0.73 -2.61
CA LYS A 157 -12.84 -0.56 -2.70
C LYS A 157 -13.41 -0.88 -4.09
N GLU A 158 -13.58 0.11 -4.92
CA GLU A 158 -14.20 0.00 -6.23
C GLU A 158 -13.17 0.37 -7.30
N CYS A 159 -12.15 -0.47 -7.42
CA CYS A 159 -11.03 -0.26 -8.35
C CYS A 159 -11.47 -0.16 -9.81
N SER A 160 -12.51 -0.94 -10.18
CA SER A 160 -13.06 -1.00 -11.54
C SER A 160 -13.84 0.23 -11.98
N ASP A 161 -14.35 1.03 -11.03
CA ASP A 161 -15.33 2.07 -11.33
C ASP A 161 -14.76 3.31 -12.01
N SER A 162 -13.49 3.63 -11.74
CA SER A 162 -12.84 4.82 -12.30
C SER A 162 -11.34 4.67 -12.43
N ASP A 163 -10.76 5.30 -13.46
CA ASP A 163 -9.31 5.42 -13.63
C ASP A 163 -8.67 6.23 -12.49
N ASP A 164 -9.43 7.13 -11.86
CA ASP A 164 -8.97 7.93 -10.73
C ASP A 164 -8.78 7.11 -9.44
N ASN A 165 -9.28 5.87 -9.41
CA ASN A 165 -9.11 4.95 -8.30
C ASN A 165 -7.77 4.22 -8.31
N VAL A 166 -7.03 4.33 -9.41
CA VAL A 166 -5.72 3.70 -9.62
C VAL A 166 -4.64 4.74 -9.80
N VAL A 167 -3.53 4.57 -9.09
CA VAL A 167 -2.30 5.34 -9.32
C VAL A 167 -1.26 4.43 -9.97
N VAL A 168 -0.60 4.93 -11.01
CA VAL A 168 0.48 4.20 -11.72
C VAL A 168 1.67 5.12 -11.89
N ASN A 169 2.83 4.67 -11.46
CA ASN A 169 4.14 5.27 -11.75
C ASN A 169 4.98 4.34 -12.61
N GLU A 170 5.82 4.94 -13.40
CA GLU A 170 6.77 4.30 -14.31
C GLU A 170 8.16 4.83 -13.95
N LEU A 171 9.08 3.93 -13.66
CA LEU A 171 10.44 4.24 -13.23
C LEU A 171 11.40 3.54 -14.17
N THR A 172 12.45 4.23 -14.60
CA THR A 172 13.53 3.63 -15.38
C THR A 172 14.69 3.33 -14.43
N VAL A 173 15.15 2.09 -14.44
CA VAL A 173 16.33 1.66 -13.70
C VAL A 173 17.57 2.21 -14.42
N ALA A 174 18.46 2.85 -13.68
CA ALA A 174 19.70 3.35 -14.24
C ALA A 174 20.68 2.18 -14.45
N GLU A 175 21.33 2.10 -15.63
CA GLU A 175 22.43 1.18 -15.90
C GLU A 175 23.68 1.49 -15.07
#